data_6d7dfc8219702fdf86ce2b16149621ba
#
_entry.id   6d7dfc8219702fdf86ce2b16149621ba
#
_cell.length_a   1.000
_cell.length_b   1.000
_cell.length_c   1.000
_cell.angle_alpha   90.00
_cell.angle_beta   90.00
_cell.angle_gamma   90.00
#
_symmetry.space_group_name_H-M   'P 1'
#
loop_
_entity.id
_entity.type
_entity.pdbx_description
1 polymer ?
#
loop_
_entity_poly.entity_id
_entity_poly.type
_entity_poly.pdbx_seq_one_letter_code
_entity_poly.pdbx_strand_id
1 'polypeptide(L)'
;MEPTIHNIEVKSVLTKSNLPVADYSVNPYTGCEHGCKYCYASFMKRFTGHAEPWGSFVDVKMWPEIKNPGKYAGKELFIGSVTDPYLPQEEQYGCTRALLEQLKGSGAKISIATKSDRILRDLDLIRTFPEARVSWSVNTLDEGFKDDMDHAASIERRLAAMEAFHRAGSARPASFPPYSPALPM
;
A
#
# COMPACT_ATOMS: atom_id res chain seq x y z
N MET A 1 14.26 2.55 -15.81
CA MET A 1 15.45 2.89 -14.97
C MET A 1 15.17 2.31 -13.61
N GLU A 2 16.11 1.54 -13.05
CA GLU A 2 15.91 0.99 -11.70
C GLU A 2 15.88 2.12 -10.65
N PRO A 3 15.01 2.05 -9.64
CA PRO A 3 14.96 3.08 -8.62
C PRO A 3 16.19 3.01 -7.70
N THR A 4 16.60 4.15 -7.16
CA THR A 4 17.58 4.20 -6.06
C THR A 4 16.93 3.64 -4.80
N ILE A 5 17.58 2.69 -4.10
CA ILE A 5 17.04 2.03 -2.92
C ILE A 5 17.93 2.33 -1.71
N HIS A 6 17.32 2.82 -0.64
CA HIS A 6 17.98 3.04 0.64
C HIS A 6 17.24 2.34 1.77
N ASN A 7 17.99 1.84 2.76
CA ASN A 7 17.41 1.40 4.02
C ASN A 7 17.44 2.56 5.01
N ILE A 8 16.29 2.88 5.60
CA ILE A 8 16.16 3.96 6.59
C ILE A 8 15.59 3.43 7.90
N GLU A 9 16.19 3.86 9.01
CA GLU A 9 15.66 3.53 10.33
C GLU A 9 14.53 4.48 10.72
N VAL A 10 13.42 3.92 11.21
CA VAL A 10 12.28 4.68 11.71
C VAL A 10 11.84 4.15 13.07
N LYS A 11 11.30 5.03 13.90
CA LYS A 11 10.80 4.62 15.23
C LYS A 11 9.52 3.79 15.14
N SER A 12 8.73 3.99 14.11
CA SER A 12 7.48 3.28 13.85
C SER A 12 7.06 3.46 12.40
N VAL A 13 6.48 2.44 11.82
CA VAL A 13 5.85 2.47 10.49
C VAL A 13 4.37 2.86 10.58
N LEU A 14 3.78 2.81 11.80
CA LEU A 14 2.41 3.24 12.06
C LEU A 14 2.40 4.69 12.54
N THR A 15 1.74 5.55 11.79
CA THR A 15 1.56 6.97 12.10
C THR A 15 0.08 7.23 12.37
N LYS A 16 -0.25 7.93 13.45
CA LYS A 16 -1.64 8.32 13.74
C LYS A 16 -2.18 9.12 12.56
N SER A 17 -3.36 8.73 12.09
CA SER A 17 -3.97 9.32 10.90
C SER A 17 -5.00 10.40 11.29
N ASN A 18 -5.09 11.44 10.46
CA ASN A 18 -6.17 12.40 10.47
C ASN A 18 -7.19 12.12 9.33
N LEU A 19 -6.98 11.02 8.58
CA LEU A 19 -7.92 10.61 7.55
C LEU A 19 -9.21 10.07 8.20
N PRO A 20 -10.39 10.44 7.70
CA PRO A 20 -11.67 9.99 8.28
C PRO A 20 -11.88 8.47 8.15
N VAL A 21 -11.09 7.81 7.31
CA VAL A 21 -11.22 6.37 6.98
C VAL A 21 -10.26 5.48 7.77
N ALA A 22 -9.37 6.03 8.59
CA ALA A 22 -8.39 5.24 9.31
C ALA A 22 -7.88 5.91 10.59
N ASP A 23 -7.65 5.12 11.63
CA ASP A 23 -6.98 5.57 12.86
C ASP A 23 -5.46 5.75 12.65
N TYR A 24 -4.87 4.90 11.82
CA TYR A 24 -3.44 4.92 11.50
C TYR A 24 -3.19 4.78 10.01
N SER A 25 -2.24 5.57 9.52
CA SER A 25 -1.63 5.44 8.20
C SER A 25 -0.35 4.63 8.32
N VAL A 26 -0.20 3.63 7.47
CA VAL A 26 0.90 2.66 7.56
C VAL A 26 1.57 2.52 6.20
N ASN A 27 2.85 2.86 6.13
CA ASN A 27 3.61 2.82 4.89
C ASN A 27 4.99 2.21 5.16
N PRO A 28 5.22 0.94 4.82
CA PRO A 28 6.51 0.27 5.00
C PRO A 28 7.65 0.86 4.15
N TYR A 29 7.28 1.62 3.14
CA TYR A 29 8.21 2.28 2.22
C TYR A 29 7.97 3.78 2.18
N THR A 30 8.93 4.53 1.62
CA THR A 30 8.76 5.91 1.15
C THR A 30 9.26 5.99 -0.29
N GLY A 31 8.57 6.73 -1.14
CA GLY A 31 8.78 6.63 -2.58
C GLY A 31 7.95 5.48 -3.18
N CYS A 32 7.86 5.42 -4.51
CA CYS A 32 7.05 4.40 -5.19
C CYS A 32 7.46 4.31 -6.66
N GLU A 33 8.09 3.21 -7.06
CA GLU A 33 8.57 3.02 -8.44
C GLU A 33 7.46 2.86 -9.49
N HIS A 34 6.20 2.70 -9.06
CA HIS A 34 5.07 2.71 -10.00
C HIS A 34 4.98 4.02 -10.80
N GLY A 35 5.59 5.10 -10.32
CA GLY A 35 5.81 6.34 -11.05
C GLY A 35 4.55 6.96 -11.63
N CYS A 36 3.38 6.73 -11.02
CA CYS A 36 2.09 7.18 -11.56
C CYS A 36 2.12 8.68 -11.85
N LYS A 37 1.81 9.09 -13.08
CA LYS A 37 1.77 10.51 -13.50
C LYS A 37 0.76 11.34 -12.70
N TYR A 38 -0.28 10.69 -12.17
CA TYR A 38 -1.35 11.31 -11.36
C TYR A 38 -1.16 11.12 -9.85
N CYS A 39 0.04 10.73 -9.39
CA CYS A 39 0.27 10.40 -7.99
C CYS A 39 0.16 11.62 -7.08
N TYR A 40 -0.87 11.66 -6.24
CA TYR A 40 -1.00 12.72 -5.24
C TYR A 40 0.11 12.67 -4.19
N ALA A 41 0.67 11.47 -3.92
CA ALA A 41 1.70 11.30 -2.90
C ALA A 41 3.08 11.84 -3.31
N SER A 42 3.24 12.35 -4.53
CA SER A 42 4.50 12.96 -5.00
C SER A 42 4.95 14.12 -4.11
N PHE A 43 4.03 14.79 -3.39
CA PHE A 43 4.37 15.84 -2.42
C PHE A 43 5.23 15.32 -1.27
N MET A 44 5.22 14.01 -1.00
CA MET A 44 6.03 13.40 0.07
C MET A 44 7.52 13.53 -0.19
N LYS A 45 7.94 13.69 -1.45
CA LYS A 45 9.34 13.91 -1.81
C LYS A 45 9.98 15.05 -1.02
N ARG A 46 9.26 16.13 -0.73
CA ARG A 46 9.76 17.28 0.03
C ARG A 46 10.18 16.95 1.47
N PHE A 47 9.76 15.81 1.99
CA PHE A 47 10.10 15.34 3.34
C PHE A 47 11.20 14.27 3.33
N THR A 48 11.75 13.98 2.16
CA THR A 48 12.89 13.07 1.97
C THR A 48 14.12 13.89 1.61
N GLY A 49 15.29 13.31 1.72
CA GLY A 49 16.53 13.96 1.26
C GLY A 49 16.84 13.72 -0.21
N HIS A 50 15.92 13.12 -0.98
CA HIS A 50 16.17 12.71 -2.35
C HIS A 50 16.19 13.87 -3.34
N ALA A 51 17.26 13.90 -4.17
CA ALA A 51 17.33 14.77 -5.36
C ALA A 51 16.53 14.17 -6.53
N GLU A 52 16.44 12.84 -6.62
CA GLU A 52 15.78 12.09 -7.66
C GLU A 52 14.28 12.42 -7.73
N PRO A 53 13.66 12.38 -8.91
CA PRO A 53 12.23 12.60 -9.04
C PRO A 53 11.42 11.51 -8.32
N TRP A 54 10.19 11.85 -7.95
CA TRP A 54 9.24 10.86 -7.44
C TRP A 54 9.01 9.76 -8.49
N GLY A 55 9.08 8.50 -8.07
CA GLY A 55 9.05 7.36 -8.98
C GLY A 55 10.42 6.72 -9.21
N SER A 56 11.53 7.41 -8.87
CA SER A 56 12.89 6.95 -9.12
C SER A 56 13.66 6.59 -7.85
N PHE A 57 13.01 6.54 -6.71
CA PHE A 57 13.60 6.07 -5.44
C PHE A 57 12.59 5.32 -4.59
N VAL A 58 13.10 4.44 -3.73
CA VAL A 58 12.34 3.72 -2.70
C VAL A 58 13.20 3.60 -1.44
N ASP A 59 12.74 4.19 -0.33
CA ASP A 59 13.31 3.95 0.98
C ASP A 59 12.59 2.78 1.65
N VAL A 60 13.35 1.78 2.03
CA VAL A 60 12.89 0.62 2.78
C VAL A 60 12.99 0.97 4.27
N LYS A 61 11.86 0.99 4.96
CA LYS A 61 11.83 1.34 6.38
C LYS A 61 12.17 0.15 7.26
N MET A 62 13.15 0.35 8.13
CA MET A 62 13.50 -0.58 9.20
C MET A 62 12.93 -0.03 10.51
N TRP A 63 12.10 -0.81 11.20
CA TRP A 63 11.48 -0.42 12.48
C TRP A 63 11.67 -1.51 13.54
N PRO A 64 11.65 -1.14 14.83
CA PRO A 64 11.72 -2.12 15.90
C PRO A 64 10.44 -2.95 15.99
N GLU A 65 10.55 -4.14 16.56
CA GLU A 65 9.39 -5.00 16.82
C GLU A 65 8.25 -4.26 17.53
N ILE A 66 7.01 -4.53 17.12
CA ILE A 66 5.79 -3.98 17.74
C ILE A 66 5.51 -4.74 19.04
N LYS A 67 6.07 -4.27 20.17
CA LYS A 67 6.00 -4.94 21.47
C LYS A 67 4.58 -5.15 22.01
N ASN A 68 3.60 -4.31 21.64
CA ASN A 68 2.22 -4.40 22.09
C ASN A 68 1.25 -4.21 20.92
N PRO A 69 1.08 -5.23 20.08
CA PRO A 69 0.15 -5.12 18.94
C PRO A 69 -1.31 -5.01 19.38
N GLY A 70 -1.68 -5.52 20.57
CA GLY A 70 -3.05 -5.45 21.11
C GLY A 70 -3.58 -4.02 21.31
N LYS A 71 -2.71 -3.00 21.39
CA LYS A 71 -3.13 -1.59 21.45
C LYS A 71 -3.89 -1.14 20.19
N TYR A 72 -3.77 -1.89 19.10
CA TYR A 72 -4.45 -1.61 17.84
C TYR A 72 -5.78 -2.36 17.69
N ALA A 73 -6.23 -3.10 18.72
CA ALA A 73 -7.51 -3.81 18.70
C ALA A 73 -8.66 -2.86 18.35
N GLY A 74 -9.47 -3.25 17.35
CA GLY A 74 -10.58 -2.45 16.83
C GLY A 74 -10.18 -1.20 16.03
N LYS A 75 -8.88 -0.89 15.90
CA LYS A 75 -8.40 0.25 15.12
C LYS A 75 -8.30 -0.10 13.64
N GLU A 76 -8.64 0.88 12.80
CA GLU A 76 -8.49 0.79 11.35
C GLU A 76 -7.08 1.24 10.95
N LEU A 77 -6.32 0.32 10.35
CA LEU A 77 -4.96 0.56 9.84
C LEU A 77 -5.01 0.64 8.31
N PHE A 78 -4.74 1.82 7.74
CA PHE A 78 -4.67 1.99 6.29
C PHE A 78 -3.24 1.83 5.78
N ILE A 79 -2.99 0.73 5.06
CA ILE A 79 -1.69 0.35 4.51
C ILE A 79 -1.64 0.79 3.04
N GLY A 80 -0.63 1.58 2.69
CA GLY A 80 -0.45 2.07 1.33
C GLY A 80 -1.10 3.42 1.04
N SER A 81 -1.15 4.32 2.04
CA SER A 81 -1.75 5.65 1.86
C SER A 81 -0.90 6.58 0.99
N VAL A 82 0.43 6.46 0.98
CA VAL A 82 1.35 7.33 0.21
C VAL A 82 2.42 6.56 -0.56
N THR A 83 2.37 5.25 -0.55
CA THR A 83 3.21 4.33 -1.34
C THR A 83 2.43 3.06 -1.61
N ASP A 84 2.84 2.27 -2.60
CA ASP A 84 2.27 0.92 -2.74
C ASP A 84 2.99 -0.03 -1.78
N PRO A 85 2.27 -0.79 -0.93
CA PRO A 85 2.89 -1.73 -0.01
C PRO A 85 3.42 -3.01 -0.69
N TYR A 86 3.08 -3.24 -1.94
CA TYR A 86 3.47 -4.40 -2.73
C TYR A 86 4.28 -4.01 -3.97
N LEU A 87 5.22 -3.07 -3.78
CA LEU A 87 6.25 -2.74 -4.76
C LEU A 87 7.08 -3.99 -5.13
N PRO A 88 7.79 -4.02 -6.26
CA PRO A 88 8.75 -5.08 -6.57
C PRO A 88 9.73 -5.36 -5.44
N GLN A 89 10.17 -4.34 -4.71
CA GLN A 89 11.06 -4.45 -3.55
C GLN A 89 10.49 -5.32 -2.43
N GLU A 90 9.17 -5.46 -2.34
CA GLU A 90 8.53 -6.31 -1.33
C GLU A 90 8.90 -7.80 -1.50
N GLU A 91 9.29 -8.24 -2.70
CA GLU A 91 9.77 -9.61 -2.92
C GLU A 91 11.10 -9.87 -2.19
N GLN A 92 11.97 -8.87 -2.14
CA GLN A 92 13.28 -8.95 -1.50
C GLN A 92 13.24 -8.62 -0.01
N TYR A 93 12.53 -7.54 0.36
CA TYR A 93 12.58 -6.98 1.71
C TYR A 93 11.47 -7.48 2.63
N GLY A 94 10.32 -7.90 2.09
CA GLY A 94 9.22 -8.49 2.86
C GLY A 94 8.65 -7.60 3.96
N CYS A 95 8.78 -6.29 3.84
CA CYS A 95 8.41 -5.35 4.91
C CYS A 95 6.91 -5.35 5.21
N THR A 96 6.07 -5.42 4.17
CA THR A 96 4.62 -5.49 4.37
C THR A 96 4.22 -6.81 5.01
N ARG A 97 4.81 -7.93 4.58
CA ARG A 97 4.59 -9.22 5.22
C ARG A 97 5.02 -9.23 6.67
N ALA A 98 6.23 -8.75 6.98
CA ALA A 98 6.74 -8.66 8.36
C ALA A 98 5.83 -7.79 9.24
N LEU A 99 5.30 -6.69 8.73
CA LEU A 99 4.34 -5.86 9.42
C LEU A 99 3.05 -6.61 9.74
N LEU A 100 2.47 -7.32 8.75
CA LEU A 100 1.25 -8.10 8.93
C LEU A 100 1.45 -9.23 9.94
N GLU A 101 2.61 -9.90 9.92
CA GLU A 101 2.96 -10.93 10.90
C GLU A 101 3.04 -10.37 12.33
N GLN A 102 3.65 -9.20 12.52
CA GLN A 102 3.70 -8.52 13.82
C GLN A 102 2.33 -8.06 14.33
N LEU A 103 1.39 -7.78 13.43
CA LEU A 103 0.02 -7.35 13.76
C LEU A 103 -0.97 -8.50 13.84
N LYS A 104 -0.60 -9.70 13.44
CA LYS A 104 -1.46 -10.90 13.51
C LYS A 104 -1.96 -11.13 14.94
N GLY A 105 -3.26 -11.34 15.09
CA GLY A 105 -3.88 -11.55 16.41
C GLY A 105 -4.04 -10.28 17.25
N SER A 106 -3.68 -9.10 16.75
CA SER A 106 -3.86 -7.83 17.46
C SER A 106 -5.32 -7.39 17.61
N GLY A 107 -6.23 -7.94 16.80
CA GLY A 107 -7.61 -7.46 16.70
C GLY A 107 -7.77 -6.18 15.88
N ALA A 108 -6.71 -5.72 15.21
CA ALA A 108 -6.77 -4.58 14.30
C ALA A 108 -7.58 -4.92 13.05
N LYS A 109 -8.20 -3.90 12.46
CA LYS A 109 -8.82 -3.93 11.14
C LYS A 109 -7.81 -3.38 10.14
N ILE A 110 -7.76 -3.93 8.93
CA ILE A 110 -6.83 -3.48 7.91
C ILE A 110 -7.53 -3.11 6.62
N SER A 111 -7.09 -2.00 6.04
CA SER A 111 -7.43 -1.58 4.67
C SER A 111 -6.14 -1.42 3.88
N ILE A 112 -6.03 -2.12 2.77
CA ILE A 112 -4.83 -2.11 1.92
C ILE A 112 -5.19 -1.54 0.56
N ALA A 113 -4.42 -0.56 0.08
CA ALA A 113 -4.53 -0.03 -1.27
C ALA A 113 -3.29 -0.42 -2.09
N THR A 114 -3.48 -1.01 -3.26
CA THR A 114 -2.39 -1.45 -4.11
C THR A 114 -2.74 -1.40 -5.60
N LYS A 115 -1.72 -1.43 -6.45
CA LYS A 115 -1.79 -1.69 -7.91
C LYS A 115 -1.08 -3.00 -8.28
N SER A 116 -0.72 -3.81 -7.27
CA SER A 116 0.09 -5.00 -7.45
C SER A 116 -0.70 -6.27 -7.21
N ASP A 117 -0.39 -7.30 -7.95
CA ASP A 117 -0.87 -8.67 -7.73
C ASP A 117 0.02 -9.45 -6.74
N ARG A 118 1.20 -8.91 -6.37
CA ARG A 118 2.10 -9.51 -5.37
C ARG A 118 1.46 -9.70 -4.01
N ILE A 119 0.40 -8.96 -3.70
CA ILE A 119 -0.40 -9.13 -2.49
C ILE A 119 -0.98 -10.55 -2.35
N LEU A 120 -1.10 -11.31 -3.43
CA LEU A 120 -1.56 -12.71 -3.40
C LEU A 120 -0.68 -13.61 -2.52
N ARG A 121 0.61 -13.28 -2.39
CA ARG A 121 1.54 -13.98 -1.49
C ARG A 121 1.06 -13.96 -0.03
N ASP A 122 0.39 -12.89 0.39
CA ASP A 122 0.01 -12.65 1.78
C ASP A 122 -1.50 -12.85 2.03
N LEU A 123 -2.21 -13.47 1.09
CA LEU A 123 -3.65 -13.75 1.17
C LEU A 123 -4.02 -14.53 2.45
N ASP A 124 -3.24 -15.56 2.77
CA ASP A 124 -3.41 -16.40 3.96
C ASP A 124 -3.29 -15.58 5.25
N LEU A 125 -2.33 -14.68 5.30
CA LEU A 125 -2.07 -13.81 6.45
C LEU A 125 -3.12 -12.71 6.58
N ILE A 126 -3.52 -12.07 5.48
CA ILE A 126 -4.56 -11.02 5.45
C ILE A 126 -5.89 -11.57 5.98
N ARG A 127 -6.24 -12.82 5.68
CA ARG A 127 -7.45 -13.49 6.17
C ARG A 127 -7.49 -13.69 7.68
N THR A 128 -6.38 -13.59 8.38
CA THR A 128 -6.34 -13.74 9.83
C THR A 128 -6.84 -12.49 10.59
N PHE A 129 -7.00 -11.37 9.90
CA PHE A 129 -7.52 -10.14 10.51
C PHE A 129 -9.05 -10.16 10.58
N PRO A 130 -9.66 -9.63 11.66
CA PRO A 130 -11.10 -9.68 11.86
C PRO A 130 -11.90 -8.93 10.78
N GLU A 131 -11.32 -7.84 10.27
CA GLU A 131 -11.81 -7.11 9.11
C GLU A 131 -10.62 -6.75 8.22
N ALA A 132 -10.63 -7.26 7.00
CA ALA A 132 -9.63 -6.92 5.99
C ALA A 132 -10.32 -6.42 4.72
N ARG A 133 -9.88 -5.29 4.21
CA ARG A 133 -10.32 -4.73 2.92
C ARG A 133 -9.10 -4.55 2.04
N VAL A 134 -9.22 -4.97 0.80
CA VAL A 134 -8.19 -4.75 -0.21
C VAL A 134 -8.79 -4.02 -1.40
N SER A 135 -8.14 -2.96 -1.83
CA SER A 135 -8.57 -2.13 -2.95
C SER A 135 -7.49 -2.10 -4.01
N TRP A 136 -7.84 -2.50 -5.23
CA TRP A 136 -6.97 -2.32 -6.38
C TRP A 136 -7.36 -1.06 -7.15
N SER A 137 -6.37 -0.22 -7.45
CA SER A 137 -6.61 0.94 -8.32
C SER A 137 -6.64 0.47 -9.78
N VAL A 138 -7.81 0.57 -10.39
CA VAL A 138 -8.04 0.33 -11.83
C VAL A 138 -8.73 1.56 -12.40
N ASN A 139 -7.99 2.39 -13.13
CA ASN A 139 -8.48 3.69 -13.63
C ASN A 139 -8.96 3.62 -15.07
N THR A 140 -8.60 2.56 -15.77
CA THR A 140 -8.92 2.32 -17.19
C THR A 140 -8.89 0.82 -17.46
N LEU A 141 -9.49 0.41 -18.56
CA LEU A 141 -9.37 -0.96 -19.09
C LEU A 141 -8.47 -1.00 -20.35
N ASP A 142 -7.89 0.12 -20.75
CA ASP A 142 -6.93 0.23 -21.83
C ASP A 142 -5.50 0.08 -21.27
N GLU A 143 -4.81 -1.02 -21.61
CA GLU A 143 -3.45 -1.30 -21.15
C GLU A 143 -2.45 -0.27 -21.69
N GLY A 144 -2.61 0.20 -22.93
CA GLY A 144 -1.73 1.22 -23.51
C GLY A 144 -1.81 2.53 -22.75
N PHE A 145 -3.01 2.98 -22.41
CA PHE A 145 -3.21 4.16 -21.58
C PHE A 145 -2.68 3.94 -20.16
N LYS A 146 -2.89 2.75 -19.59
CA LYS A 146 -2.34 2.40 -18.26
C LYS A 146 -0.82 2.47 -18.26
N ASP A 147 -0.14 1.91 -19.29
CA ASP A 147 1.33 1.90 -19.38
C ASP A 147 1.91 3.32 -19.50
N ASP A 148 1.18 4.21 -20.17
CA ASP A 148 1.51 5.63 -20.18
C ASP A 148 1.36 6.32 -18.82
N MET A 149 0.47 5.82 -17.97
CA MET A 149 0.10 6.47 -16.70
C MET A 149 0.80 5.92 -15.48
N ASP A 150 1.14 4.63 -15.43
CA ASP A 150 1.85 3.99 -14.33
C ASP A 150 2.61 2.72 -14.78
N HIS A 151 3.66 2.36 -14.03
CA HIS A 151 4.50 1.18 -14.25
C HIS A 151 4.14 0.00 -13.32
N ALA A 152 2.96 0.01 -12.72
CA ALA A 152 2.48 -1.08 -11.86
C ALA A 152 2.04 -2.31 -12.67
N ALA A 153 1.52 -3.33 -11.99
CA ALA A 153 0.99 -4.54 -12.64
C ALA A 153 -0.04 -4.22 -13.73
N SER A 154 -0.15 -5.08 -14.74
CA SER A 154 -1.17 -4.95 -15.79
C SER A 154 -2.58 -4.96 -15.21
N ILE A 155 -3.54 -4.44 -15.95
CA ILE A 155 -4.96 -4.43 -15.55
C ILE A 155 -5.44 -5.87 -15.34
N GLU A 156 -5.09 -6.76 -16.26
CA GLU A 156 -5.42 -8.18 -16.17
C GLU A 156 -4.93 -8.80 -14.85
N ARG A 157 -3.66 -8.57 -14.48
CA ARG A 157 -3.08 -9.07 -13.22
C ARG A 157 -3.79 -8.49 -11.99
N ARG A 158 -4.14 -7.20 -12.02
CA ARG A 158 -4.89 -6.56 -10.92
C ARG A 158 -6.28 -7.19 -10.76
N LEU A 159 -6.99 -7.41 -11.86
CA LEU A 159 -8.33 -8.03 -11.85
C LEU A 159 -8.27 -9.50 -11.41
N ALA A 160 -7.29 -10.27 -11.89
CA ALA A 160 -7.09 -11.64 -11.47
C ALA A 160 -6.78 -11.75 -9.97
N ALA A 161 -5.96 -10.84 -9.43
CA ALA A 161 -5.70 -10.77 -7.98
C ALA A 161 -6.96 -10.45 -7.18
N MET A 162 -7.76 -9.49 -7.64
CA MET A 162 -9.03 -9.13 -7.02
C MET A 162 -10.01 -10.31 -7.01
N GLU A 163 -10.10 -11.05 -8.12
CA GLU A 163 -10.93 -12.25 -8.21
C GLU A 163 -10.44 -13.36 -7.26
N ALA A 164 -9.14 -13.59 -7.15
CA ALA A 164 -8.58 -14.57 -6.24
C ALA A 164 -8.92 -14.25 -4.78
N PHE A 165 -8.83 -12.98 -4.38
CA PHE A 165 -9.26 -12.54 -3.04
C PHE A 165 -10.75 -12.73 -2.81
N HIS A 166 -11.57 -12.44 -3.81
CA HIS A 166 -13.02 -12.63 -3.73
C HIS A 166 -13.39 -14.11 -3.54
N ARG A 167 -12.81 -14.99 -4.36
CA ARG A 167 -13.03 -16.47 -4.27
C ARG A 167 -12.59 -17.02 -2.90
N ALA A 168 -11.54 -16.46 -2.33
CA ALA A 168 -11.04 -16.87 -1.02
C ALA A 168 -11.95 -16.39 0.14
N GLY A 169 -12.99 -15.63 -0.12
CA GLY A 169 -13.85 -15.04 0.91
C GLY A 169 -13.15 -14.00 1.78
N SER A 170 -12.05 -13.44 1.31
CA SER A 170 -11.07 -12.69 2.11
C SER A 170 -11.11 -11.20 1.94
N ALA A 171 -12.12 -10.60 1.39
CA ALA A 171 -12.28 -9.15 1.45
C ALA A 171 -13.64 -8.76 0.89
N ARG A 172 -14.34 -7.85 1.57
CA ARG A 172 -15.36 -7.07 0.86
C ARG A 172 -14.61 -6.17 -0.12
N PRO A 173 -14.90 -6.20 -1.43
CA PRO A 173 -14.33 -5.23 -2.35
C PRO A 173 -14.72 -3.84 -1.85
N ALA A 174 -13.75 -3.02 -1.49
CA ALA A 174 -13.99 -1.63 -1.24
C ALA A 174 -14.25 -0.98 -2.60
N SER A 175 -15.51 -0.72 -2.92
CA SER A 175 -15.85 0.19 -3.99
C SER A 175 -15.50 1.60 -3.51
N PHE A 176 -14.36 2.14 -3.92
CA PHE A 176 -14.20 3.57 -3.86
C PHE A 176 -15.12 4.17 -4.93
N PRO A 177 -15.94 5.17 -4.60
CA PRO A 177 -16.62 5.92 -5.63
C PRO A 177 -15.56 6.51 -6.59
N PRO A 178 -15.85 6.63 -7.88
CA PRO A 178 -14.93 7.26 -8.81
C PRO A 178 -14.55 8.63 -8.24
N TYR A 179 -13.25 8.90 -8.15
CA TYR A 179 -12.72 10.17 -7.71
C TYR A 179 -13.29 11.25 -8.64
N SER A 180 -14.22 12.03 -8.13
CA SER A 180 -14.71 13.21 -8.84
C SER A 180 -13.71 14.33 -8.59
N PRO A 181 -12.99 14.83 -9.59
CA PRO A 181 -12.13 15.97 -9.42
C PRO A 181 -12.97 17.24 -9.37
N ALA A 182 -13.58 17.52 -8.23
CA ALA A 182 -14.04 18.86 -7.93
C ALA A 182 -12.86 19.60 -7.28
N LEU A 183 -11.97 20.14 -8.11
CA LEU A 183 -11.09 21.21 -7.70
C LEU A 183 -11.93 22.48 -7.64
N PRO A 184 -12.04 23.16 -6.50
CA PRO A 184 -12.42 24.57 -6.52
C PRO A 184 -11.23 25.35 -7.04
N MET A 185 -11.51 26.22 -8.01
CA MET A 185 -10.60 27.28 -8.46
C MET A 185 -10.27 28.25 -7.33
#